data_6d0923c2ec82b378a73cd31813d8762f
#
_entry.id   6d0923c2ec82b378a73cd31813d8762f
#
_cell.length_a   1.000
_cell.length_b   1.000
_cell.length_c   1.000
_cell.angle_alpha   90.00
_cell.angle_beta   90.00
_cell.angle_gamma   90.00
#
_symmetry.space_group_name_H-M   'P 1'
#
loop_
_entity.id
_entity.type
_entity.pdbx_description
1 polymer ?
#
loop_
_entity_poly.entity_id
_entity_poly.type
_entity_poly.pdbx_seq_one_letter_code
_entity_poly.pdbx_strand_id
1 'polypeptide(L)'
;MMDDTEKKISFWQVKTILDKKKTFETIQSGITSILQGIENILADYVQDNNLKIVMEQPFVGGCWSSGLYGLDSAFYQRWREYIVKTYHPSTLNKVLGKHTKKDSIDLAHAIITELESCGWRMNSPASKITDDQAEALVYNTLNHIEERHPDFIRT
;
A
#
# COMPACT_ATOMS: atom_id res chain seq x y z
N MET A 1 5.43 -3.97 -3.53
CA MET A 1 5.21 -5.43 -3.52
C MET A 1 6.48 -6.13 -3.10
N MET A 2 6.33 -7.11 -2.26
CA MET A 2 7.45 -7.94 -1.81
C MET A 2 7.26 -9.36 -2.38
N ASP A 3 8.21 -9.80 -3.17
CA ASP A 3 8.23 -11.15 -3.77
C ASP A 3 9.27 -12.00 -3.03
N ASP A 4 8.80 -12.89 -2.17
CA ASP A 4 9.67 -13.75 -1.35
C ASP A 4 10.42 -14.79 -2.17
N THR A 5 9.87 -15.21 -3.30
CA THR A 5 10.51 -16.23 -4.16
C THR A 5 11.71 -15.65 -4.90
N GLU A 6 11.55 -14.47 -5.49
CA GLU A 6 12.63 -13.79 -6.21
C GLU A 6 13.45 -12.85 -5.34
N LYS A 7 13.05 -12.65 -4.09
CA LYS A 7 13.65 -11.67 -3.16
C LYS A 7 13.72 -10.29 -3.81
N LYS A 8 12.58 -9.81 -4.22
CA LYS A 8 12.46 -8.53 -4.93
C LYS A 8 11.41 -7.66 -4.28
N ILE A 9 11.75 -6.39 -4.08
CA ILE A 9 10.81 -5.35 -3.67
C ILE A 9 10.59 -4.46 -4.88
N SER A 10 9.33 -4.30 -5.27
CA SER A 10 8.95 -3.44 -6.40
C SER A 10 8.02 -2.35 -5.90
N PHE A 11 8.31 -1.12 -6.33
CA PHE A 11 7.50 0.06 -6.05
C PHE A 11 6.90 0.56 -7.35
N TRP A 12 5.62 0.90 -7.31
CA TRP A 12 4.92 1.52 -8.42
C TRP A 12 4.10 2.69 -7.92
N GLN A 13 3.76 3.56 -8.83
CA GLN A 13 2.81 4.63 -8.59
C GLN A 13 1.86 4.70 -9.78
N VAL A 14 0.58 4.55 -9.51
CA VAL A 14 -0.46 4.67 -10.54
C VAL A 14 -1.12 6.02 -10.38
N LYS A 15 -1.11 6.80 -11.44
CA LYS A 15 -1.69 8.14 -11.49
C LYS A 15 -2.70 8.24 -12.62
N THR A 16 -3.67 9.10 -12.45
CA THR A 16 -4.58 9.51 -13.53
C THR A 16 -4.62 11.03 -13.62
N ILE A 17 -4.88 11.53 -14.82
CA ILE A 17 -5.12 12.96 -15.02
C ILE A 17 -6.60 13.18 -14.73
N LEU A 18 -6.89 13.96 -13.66
CA LEU A 18 -8.25 14.37 -13.35
C LEU A 18 -8.64 15.56 -14.22
N ASP A 19 -9.84 15.53 -14.79
CA ASP A 19 -10.41 16.68 -15.46
C ASP A 19 -10.57 17.84 -14.45
N LYS A 20 -10.43 19.08 -14.93
CA LYS A 20 -10.63 20.28 -14.10
C LYS A 20 -12.06 20.36 -13.56
N LYS A 21 -13.04 19.85 -14.31
CA LYS A 21 -14.41 19.68 -13.82
C LYS A 21 -14.55 18.37 -13.08
N LYS A 22 -14.71 18.45 -11.78
CA LYS A 22 -15.00 17.29 -10.94
C LYS A 22 -16.50 16.97 -11.00
N THR A 23 -16.91 16.27 -12.03
CA THR A 23 -18.27 15.70 -12.12
C THR A 23 -18.24 14.26 -11.64
N PHE A 24 -19.42 13.69 -11.38
CA PHE A 24 -19.53 12.27 -11.04
C PHE A 24 -18.84 11.39 -12.09
N GLU A 25 -19.08 11.68 -13.37
CA GLU A 25 -18.55 10.91 -14.49
C GLU A 25 -17.03 11.01 -14.58
N THR A 26 -16.44 12.19 -14.38
CA THR A 26 -14.98 12.37 -14.44
C THR A 26 -14.29 11.70 -13.26
N ILE A 27 -14.92 11.69 -12.08
CA ILE A 27 -14.42 10.95 -10.92
C ILE A 27 -14.45 9.45 -11.19
N GLN A 28 -15.55 8.94 -11.76
CA GLN A 28 -15.66 7.52 -12.10
C GLN A 28 -14.64 7.10 -13.16
N SER A 29 -14.41 7.93 -14.17
CA SER A 29 -13.37 7.69 -15.18
C SER A 29 -11.98 7.63 -14.57
N GLY A 30 -11.67 8.51 -13.63
CA GLY A 30 -10.42 8.52 -12.91
C GLY A 30 -10.22 7.24 -12.09
N ILE A 31 -11.24 6.80 -11.37
CA ILE A 31 -11.24 5.56 -10.60
C ILE A 31 -10.98 4.37 -11.54
N THR A 32 -11.71 4.27 -12.63
CA THR A 32 -11.55 3.19 -13.62
C THR A 32 -10.13 3.16 -14.17
N SER A 33 -9.57 4.32 -14.50
CA SER A 33 -8.20 4.44 -15.01
C SER A 33 -7.16 3.93 -14.00
N ILE A 34 -7.29 4.32 -12.74
CA ILE A 34 -6.38 3.87 -11.67
C ILE A 34 -6.51 2.36 -11.46
N LEU A 35 -7.73 1.83 -11.38
CA LEU A 35 -7.95 0.40 -11.20
C LEU A 35 -7.37 -0.41 -12.37
N GLN A 36 -7.49 0.10 -13.59
CA GLN A 36 -6.90 -0.54 -14.77
C GLN A 36 -5.38 -0.56 -14.69
N GLY A 37 -4.75 0.53 -14.24
CA GLY A 37 -3.31 0.59 -14.02
C GLY A 37 -2.84 -0.41 -12.97
N ILE A 38 -3.58 -0.55 -11.88
CA ILE A 38 -3.29 -1.53 -10.84
C ILE A 38 -3.45 -2.95 -11.37
N GLU A 39 -4.52 -3.22 -12.13
CA GLU A 39 -4.76 -4.52 -12.74
C GLU A 39 -3.61 -4.93 -13.66
N ASN A 40 -3.09 -4.00 -14.47
CA ASN A 40 -1.95 -4.26 -15.34
C ASN A 40 -0.70 -4.66 -14.55
N ILE A 41 -0.48 -4.07 -13.39
CA ILE A 41 0.63 -4.43 -12.50
C ILE A 41 0.41 -5.80 -11.88
N LEU A 42 -0.80 -6.08 -11.42
CA LEU A 42 -1.13 -7.30 -10.69
C LEU A 42 -1.39 -8.51 -11.59
N ALA A 43 -1.56 -8.30 -12.92
CA ALA A 43 -1.97 -9.36 -13.84
C ALA A 43 -1.10 -10.62 -13.76
N ASP A 44 0.22 -10.44 -13.61
CA ASP A 44 1.16 -11.55 -13.51
C ASP A 44 1.12 -12.28 -12.17
N TYR A 45 0.56 -11.64 -11.14
CA TYR A 45 0.55 -12.15 -9.77
C TYR A 45 -0.81 -12.70 -9.33
N VAL A 46 -1.91 -12.28 -9.97
CA VAL A 46 -3.27 -12.71 -9.62
C VAL A 46 -3.46 -14.22 -9.79
N GLN A 47 -2.72 -14.84 -10.71
CA GLN A 47 -2.76 -16.28 -10.91
C GLN A 47 -1.97 -17.05 -9.85
N ASP A 48 -1.18 -16.35 -9.05
CA ASP A 48 -0.45 -16.94 -7.94
C ASP A 48 -1.34 -16.96 -6.71
N ASN A 49 -1.66 -18.15 -6.19
CA ASN A 49 -2.49 -18.31 -5.00
C ASN A 49 -1.85 -17.72 -3.73
N ASN A 50 -0.61 -17.28 -3.81
CA ASN A 50 0.11 -16.68 -2.67
C ASN A 50 0.06 -15.15 -2.66
N LEU A 51 -0.63 -14.52 -3.62
CA LEU A 51 -0.79 -13.07 -3.61
C LEU A 51 -1.60 -12.63 -2.39
N LYS A 52 -1.01 -11.77 -1.59
CA LYS A 52 -1.64 -11.15 -0.43
C LYS A 52 -1.56 -9.64 -0.55
N ILE A 53 -2.68 -8.97 -0.38
CA ILE A 53 -2.76 -7.51 -0.44
C ILE A 53 -3.02 -6.98 0.97
N VAL A 54 -2.23 -5.99 1.36
CA VAL A 54 -2.41 -5.20 2.56
C VAL A 54 -2.77 -3.80 2.12
N MET A 55 -3.81 -3.24 2.72
CA MET A 55 -4.34 -1.95 2.28
C MET A 55 -4.56 -1.04 3.49
N GLU A 56 -4.24 0.24 3.34
CA GLU A 56 -4.67 1.26 4.29
C GLU A 56 -6.13 1.59 3.98
N GLN A 57 -6.99 1.51 4.99
CA GLN A 57 -8.39 1.85 4.82
C GLN A 57 -8.58 3.37 4.75
N PRO A 58 -9.63 3.86 4.05
CA PRO A 58 -9.90 5.29 4.01
C PRO A 58 -10.30 5.79 5.40
N PHE A 59 -9.94 7.04 5.68
CA PHE A 59 -10.37 7.71 6.90
C PHE A 59 -11.87 8.00 6.83
N VAL A 60 -12.65 7.41 7.72
CA VAL A 60 -14.10 7.59 7.77
C VAL A 60 -14.46 8.65 8.81
N GLY A 61 -15.08 9.72 8.36
CA GLY A 61 -15.44 10.88 9.20
C GLY A 61 -14.39 11.98 9.14
N GLY A 62 -14.74 13.11 8.58
CA GLY A 62 -13.88 14.28 8.41
C GLY A 62 -13.83 14.77 6.97
N CYS A 63 -12.95 15.73 6.72
CA CYS A 63 -12.81 16.36 5.41
C CYS A 63 -11.89 15.56 4.50
N TRP A 64 -12.42 14.59 3.78
CA TRP A 64 -11.65 13.86 2.79
C TRP A 64 -12.44 13.76 1.48
N SER A 65 -11.72 13.53 0.41
CA SER A 65 -12.28 13.49 -0.93
C SER A 65 -13.20 12.29 -1.11
N SER A 66 -14.44 12.55 -1.57
CA SER A 66 -15.37 11.49 -1.96
C SER A 66 -14.81 10.60 -3.07
N GLY A 67 -13.98 11.17 -3.95
CA GLY A 67 -13.28 10.42 -4.99
C GLY A 67 -12.28 9.41 -4.41
N LEU A 68 -11.55 9.78 -3.38
CA LEU A 68 -10.60 8.88 -2.71
C LEU A 68 -11.32 7.72 -2.03
N TYR A 69 -12.42 8.01 -1.33
CA TYR A 69 -13.25 6.95 -0.73
C TYR A 69 -13.80 6.01 -1.79
N GLY A 70 -14.31 6.58 -2.90
CA GLY A 70 -14.82 5.79 -4.02
C GLY A 70 -13.75 4.88 -4.61
N LEU A 71 -12.52 5.38 -4.77
CA LEU A 71 -11.39 4.60 -5.24
C LEU A 71 -11.05 3.45 -4.30
N ASP A 72 -10.92 3.73 -3.01
CA ASP A 72 -10.57 2.72 -2.02
C ASP A 72 -11.66 1.65 -1.89
N SER A 73 -12.93 2.05 -1.94
CA SER A 73 -14.06 1.14 -1.93
C SER A 73 -14.07 0.25 -3.17
N ALA A 74 -13.86 0.81 -4.35
CA ALA A 74 -13.81 0.06 -5.61
C ALA A 74 -12.62 -0.91 -5.63
N PHE A 75 -11.46 -0.49 -5.16
CA PHE A 75 -10.29 -1.35 -5.00
C PHE A 75 -10.60 -2.51 -4.07
N TYR A 76 -11.17 -2.25 -2.91
CA TYR A 76 -11.52 -3.28 -1.93
C TYR A 76 -12.47 -4.32 -2.54
N GLN A 77 -13.52 -3.89 -3.24
CA GLN A 77 -14.48 -4.80 -3.86
C GLN A 77 -13.85 -5.66 -4.96
N ARG A 78 -12.95 -5.09 -5.75
CA ARG A 78 -12.36 -5.78 -6.88
C ARG A 78 -11.35 -6.85 -6.47
N TRP A 79 -10.52 -6.58 -5.46
CA TRP A 79 -9.47 -7.51 -5.00
C TRP A 79 -9.72 -8.08 -3.61
N ARG A 80 -10.96 -8.09 -3.18
CA ARG A 80 -11.38 -8.52 -1.85
C ARG A 80 -10.82 -9.88 -1.45
N GLU A 81 -10.79 -10.84 -2.37
CA GLU A 81 -10.31 -12.21 -2.09
C GLU A 81 -8.81 -12.27 -1.80
N TYR A 82 -8.04 -11.27 -2.22
CA TYR A 82 -6.60 -11.18 -1.98
C TYR A 82 -6.25 -10.32 -0.78
N ILE A 83 -7.18 -9.50 -0.30
CA ILE A 83 -6.94 -8.59 0.81
C ILE A 83 -6.98 -9.35 2.12
N VAL A 84 -5.81 -9.47 2.76
CA VAL A 84 -5.65 -10.20 4.01
C VAL A 84 -5.74 -9.29 5.23
N LYS A 85 -5.50 -7.99 5.07
CA LYS A 85 -5.53 -7.03 6.16
C LYS A 85 -5.81 -5.62 5.65
N THR A 86 -6.61 -4.88 6.38
CA THR A 86 -6.76 -3.44 6.22
C THR A 86 -6.31 -2.75 7.49
N TYR A 87 -5.57 -1.67 7.36
CA TYR A 87 -5.08 -0.88 8.48
C TYR A 87 -5.75 0.48 8.54
N HIS A 88 -6.16 0.89 9.71
CA HIS A 88 -6.60 2.27 9.94
C HIS A 88 -5.39 3.21 9.82
N PRO A 89 -5.54 4.43 9.27
CA PRO A 89 -4.42 5.38 9.13
C PRO A 89 -3.68 5.70 10.43
N SER A 90 -4.34 5.57 11.59
CA SER A 90 -3.73 5.81 12.90
C SER A 90 -2.95 4.61 13.46
N THR A 91 -2.91 3.47 12.76
CA THR A 91 -2.29 2.24 13.28
C THR A 91 -0.82 2.42 13.62
N LEU A 92 -0.06 3.13 12.77
CA LEU A 92 1.35 3.37 13.00
C LEU A 92 1.59 4.15 14.29
N ASN A 93 0.74 5.13 14.59
CA ASN A 93 0.81 5.88 15.84
C ASN A 93 0.54 5.00 17.06
N LYS A 94 -0.37 4.04 16.96
CA LYS A 94 -0.70 3.12 18.05
C LYS A 94 0.42 2.13 18.34
N VAL A 95 1.10 1.67 17.29
CA VAL A 95 2.14 0.64 17.40
C VAL A 95 3.52 1.23 17.70
N LEU A 96 3.85 2.34 17.03
CA LEU A 96 5.19 2.93 17.06
C LEU A 96 5.27 4.21 17.91
N GLY A 97 4.16 4.61 18.53
CA GLY A 97 4.06 5.90 19.20
C GLY A 97 3.83 7.04 18.19
N LYS A 98 4.09 8.27 18.57
CA LYS A 98 3.92 9.43 17.68
C LYS A 98 4.75 9.23 16.41
N HIS A 99 4.07 9.08 15.27
CA HIS A 99 4.68 8.69 14.02
C HIS A 99 4.35 9.72 12.91
N THR A 100 5.37 10.16 12.21
CA THR A 100 5.26 11.11 11.11
C THR A 100 5.58 10.43 9.77
N LYS A 101 5.33 11.13 8.66
CA LYS A 101 5.73 10.63 7.32
C LYS A 101 7.24 10.45 7.21
N LYS A 102 8.01 11.34 7.85
CA LYS A 102 9.47 11.21 7.90
C LYS A 102 9.88 9.94 8.64
N ASP A 103 9.20 9.59 9.72
CA ASP A 103 9.47 8.35 10.46
C ASP A 103 9.22 7.13 9.58
N SER A 104 8.17 7.16 8.76
CA SER A 104 7.90 6.08 7.79
C SER A 104 9.03 5.94 6.77
N ILE A 105 9.54 7.06 6.25
CA ILE A 105 10.66 7.05 5.30
C ILE A 105 11.92 6.47 5.96
N ASP A 106 12.27 6.95 7.16
CA ASP A 106 13.44 6.48 7.88
C ASP A 106 13.34 4.99 8.20
N LEU A 107 12.18 4.54 8.64
CA LEU A 107 11.92 3.13 8.93
C LEU A 107 11.96 2.28 7.66
N ALA A 108 11.38 2.76 6.56
CA ALA A 108 11.43 2.07 5.27
C ALA A 108 12.86 1.91 4.78
N HIS A 109 13.69 2.95 4.90
CA HIS A 109 15.11 2.88 4.55
C HIS A 109 15.86 1.84 5.41
N ALA A 110 15.57 1.78 6.70
CA ALA A 110 16.15 0.76 7.58
C ALA A 110 15.72 -0.66 7.17
N ILE A 111 14.45 -0.85 6.85
CA ILE A 111 13.91 -2.13 6.37
C ILE A 111 14.59 -2.54 5.06
N ILE A 112 14.72 -1.62 4.11
CA ILE A 112 15.37 -1.86 2.83
C ILE A 112 16.83 -2.27 3.02
N THR A 113 17.57 -1.55 3.86
CA THR A 113 18.97 -1.86 4.17
C THR A 113 19.09 -3.27 4.72
N GLU A 114 18.25 -3.64 5.65
CA GLU A 114 18.25 -4.99 6.23
C GLU A 114 17.93 -6.07 5.19
N LEU A 115 16.93 -5.83 4.34
CA LEU A 115 16.54 -6.76 3.28
C LEU A 115 17.65 -6.90 2.22
N GLU A 116 18.28 -5.80 1.84
CA GLU A 116 19.40 -5.84 0.90
C GLU A 116 20.56 -6.66 1.44
N SER A 117 20.83 -6.59 2.75
CA SER A 117 21.86 -7.43 3.40
C SER A 117 21.52 -8.92 3.32
N CYS A 118 20.25 -9.26 3.14
CA CYS A 118 19.74 -10.62 2.97
C CYS A 118 19.60 -11.03 1.49
N GLY A 119 20.09 -10.23 0.57
CA GLY A 119 20.07 -10.55 -0.86
C GLY A 119 18.84 -10.04 -1.63
N TRP A 120 18.00 -9.22 -1.02
CA TRP A 120 16.86 -8.63 -1.70
C TRP A 120 17.29 -7.53 -2.67
N ARG A 121 16.55 -7.39 -3.75
CA ARG A 121 16.77 -6.35 -4.79
C ARG A 121 15.56 -5.45 -4.90
N MET A 122 15.75 -4.23 -5.38
CA MET A 122 14.68 -3.26 -5.59
C MET A 122 14.63 -2.78 -7.04
N ASN A 123 13.43 -2.46 -7.52
CA ASN A 123 13.24 -1.88 -8.85
C ASN A 123 13.53 -0.36 -8.89
N SER A 124 13.75 0.25 -7.74
CA SER A 124 13.96 1.70 -7.61
C SER A 124 14.94 1.98 -6.46
N PRO A 125 15.81 3.00 -6.58
CA PRO A 125 16.67 3.40 -5.46
C PRO A 125 15.86 3.82 -4.24
N ALA A 126 16.33 3.48 -3.04
CA ALA A 126 15.67 3.85 -1.79
C ALA A 126 15.45 5.35 -1.65
N SER A 127 16.36 6.17 -2.19
CA SER A 127 16.26 7.63 -2.16
C SER A 127 15.09 8.19 -2.99
N LYS A 128 14.51 7.40 -3.88
CA LYS A 128 13.43 7.82 -4.79
C LYS A 128 12.05 7.33 -4.38
N ILE A 129 11.92 6.60 -3.29
CA ILE A 129 10.59 6.16 -2.82
C ILE A 129 9.82 7.35 -2.28
N THR A 130 8.52 7.37 -2.55
CA THR A 130 7.61 8.40 -2.02
C THR A 130 7.22 8.09 -0.57
N ASP A 131 6.64 9.08 0.11
CA ASP A 131 6.09 8.89 1.47
C ASP A 131 5.08 7.74 1.51
N ASP A 132 4.19 7.68 0.51
CA ASP A 132 3.16 6.66 0.43
C ASP A 132 3.74 5.27 0.17
N GLN A 133 4.78 5.18 -0.67
CA GLN A 133 5.49 3.92 -0.90
C GLN A 133 6.23 3.45 0.36
N ALA A 134 6.81 4.38 1.10
CA ALA A 134 7.46 4.09 2.39
C ALA A 134 6.44 3.54 3.40
N GLU A 135 5.29 4.19 3.53
CA GLU A 135 4.20 3.72 4.41
C GLU A 135 3.71 2.33 3.97
N ALA A 136 3.54 2.11 2.67
CA ALA A 136 3.12 0.80 2.15
C ALA A 136 4.10 -0.31 2.54
N LEU A 137 5.41 -0.05 2.45
CA LEU A 137 6.42 -1.01 2.88
C LEU A 137 6.34 -1.27 4.39
N VAL A 138 6.15 -0.24 5.18
CA VAL A 138 6.00 -0.37 6.64
C VAL A 138 4.77 -1.22 6.98
N TYR A 139 3.63 -0.98 6.35
CA TYR A 139 2.43 -1.80 6.57
C TYR A 139 2.62 -3.26 6.16
N ASN A 140 3.27 -3.51 5.03
CA ASN A 140 3.56 -4.87 4.59
C ASN A 140 4.47 -5.60 5.60
N THR A 141 5.49 -4.91 6.11
CA THR A 141 6.39 -5.46 7.12
C THR A 141 5.65 -5.72 8.43
N LEU A 142 4.80 -4.78 8.84
CA LEU A 142 3.98 -4.90 10.04
C LEU A 142 3.04 -6.10 9.96
N ASN A 143 2.38 -6.30 8.82
CA ASN A 143 1.51 -7.45 8.61
C ASN A 143 2.29 -8.77 8.69
N HIS A 144 3.49 -8.80 8.14
CA HIS A 144 4.34 -9.99 8.21
C HIS A 144 4.72 -10.33 9.65
N ILE A 145 5.04 -9.33 10.46
CA ILE A 145 5.30 -9.49 11.89
C ILE A 145 4.05 -9.97 12.61
N GLU A 146 2.89 -9.37 12.33
CA GLU A 146 1.61 -9.71 12.93
C GLU A 146 1.20 -11.16 12.63
N GLU A 147 1.42 -11.64 11.41
CA GLU A 147 1.15 -13.03 11.03
C GLU A 147 1.99 -14.03 11.83
N ARG A 148 3.26 -13.70 12.11
CA ARG A 148 4.17 -14.55 12.87
C ARG A 148 4.01 -14.41 14.38
N HIS A 149 3.61 -13.24 14.83
CA HIS A 149 3.46 -12.88 16.23
C HIS A 149 2.11 -12.17 16.44
N PRO A 150 0.99 -12.93 16.47
CA PRO A 150 -0.35 -12.34 16.52
C PRO A 150 -0.59 -11.41 17.70
N ASP A 151 0.17 -11.56 18.78
CA ASP A 151 0.01 -10.75 20.00
C ASP A 151 0.76 -9.42 19.94
N PHE A 152 1.55 -9.17 18.89
CA PHE A 152 2.37 -7.97 18.77
C PHE A 152 1.55 -6.68 18.71
N ILE A 153 0.38 -6.70 18.09
CA ILE A 153 -0.50 -5.55 17.89
C ILE A 153 -1.80 -5.71 18.67
N ARG A 154 -1.76 -6.20 19.86
CA ARG A 154 -2.91 -6.17 20.75
C ARG A 154 -2.91 -4.86 21.53
N THR A 155 -3.89 -4.05 21.25
CA THR A 155 -4.21 -2.87 22.06
C THR A 155 -5.41 -3.16 22.93
#